data_e1ca670e79360eedf728097a37ded4cb
#
_entry.id   e1ca670e79360eedf728097a37ded4cb
#
_cell.length_a   1.000
_cell.length_b   1.000
_cell.length_c   1.000
_cell.angle_alpha   90.00
_cell.angle_beta   90.00
_cell.angle_gamma   90.00
#
_symmetry.space_group_name_H-M   'P 1'
#
loop_
_entity.id
_entity.type
_entity.pdbx_description
1 polymer ?
#
loop_
_entity_poly.entity_id
_entity_poly.type
_entity_poly.pdbx_seq_one_letter_code
_entity_poly.pdbx_strand_id
1 'polypeptide(L)'
;MKAMIDFDAAPIFGVPMADGTGVHEGMLIEGPQGWGEFSPPPGCDDAEASRWLTAAVEGGTVGWPDPRRGRIPIAVTIGPVDPATARHTVAESGCRTADVAVARAPGSLTEDAERVAAVRDVLGPYGRIRLSANGSWGVEDAARAIPVLAEAAGGVEFVARPCRGTGELAALRRLVAVPIADDASSAEAVDVVILRSGPQGGVRRALRVAERLDLPCVVASSGETSIGLAAGLALAGALPALPYACALGTVSLLAGDLVSTGRSLHPVDGHLPVAPTPAAPAAELLRRFAITDAEHVERWRRRLRSARDTSD
;
A
#
# COMPACT_ATOMS: atom_id res chain seq x y z
N MET A 1 -15.50 13.75 -27.42
CA MET A 1 -14.93 14.92 -26.72
C MET A 1 -13.91 14.38 -25.75
N LYS A 2 -12.60 14.52 -26.02
CA LYS A 2 -11.56 14.16 -25.04
C LYS A 2 -11.77 15.08 -23.84
N ALA A 3 -12.09 14.51 -22.66
CA ALA A 3 -12.12 15.28 -21.43
C ALA A 3 -10.70 15.82 -21.21
N MET A 4 -10.55 17.13 -21.31
CA MET A 4 -9.26 17.77 -21.06
C MET A 4 -9.04 17.82 -19.57
N ILE A 5 -8.03 17.09 -19.08
CA ILE A 5 -7.52 17.24 -17.73
C ILE A 5 -6.66 18.51 -17.73
N ASP A 6 -6.94 19.41 -16.79
CA ASP A 6 -6.06 20.55 -16.54
C ASP A 6 -4.94 20.15 -15.56
N PHE A 7 -3.83 19.69 -16.10
CA PHE A 7 -2.67 19.33 -15.31
C PHE A 7 -1.98 20.52 -14.66
N ASP A 8 -2.14 21.71 -15.22
CA ASP A 8 -1.51 22.93 -14.69
C ASP A 8 -2.26 23.46 -13.45
N ALA A 9 -3.56 23.21 -13.36
CA ALA A 9 -4.37 23.51 -12.19
C ALA A 9 -4.29 22.45 -11.09
N ALA A 10 -3.65 21.30 -11.31
CA ALA A 10 -3.59 20.20 -10.36
C ALA A 10 -2.99 20.66 -9.01
N PRO A 11 -3.72 20.56 -7.87
CA PRO A 11 -3.20 20.97 -6.58
C PRO A 11 -2.10 20.02 -6.10
N ILE A 12 -1.08 20.61 -5.46
CA ILE A 12 0.06 19.90 -4.88
C ILE A 12 -0.11 19.89 -3.39
N PHE A 13 0.05 18.74 -2.76
CA PHE A 13 -0.17 18.58 -1.33
C PHE A 13 1.00 17.90 -0.64
N GLY A 14 1.10 18.10 0.69
CA GLY A 14 2.02 17.41 1.58
C GLY A 14 1.34 17.15 2.92
N VAL A 15 1.02 15.88 3.20
CA VAL A 15 0.43 15.45 4.46
C VAL A 15 1.54 14.85 5.34
N PRO A 16 1.80 15.37 6.55
CA PRO A 16 2.82 14.80 7.44
C PRO A 16 2.50 13.36 7.82
N MET A 17 3.54 12.55 8.00
CA MET A 17 3.39 11.23 8.61
C MET A 17 3.04 11.38 10.09
N ALA A 18 2.21 10.49 10.63
CA ALA A 18 1.75 10.54 12.01
C ALA A 18 2.88 10.35 13.04
N ASP A 19 3.94 9.62 12.66
CA ASP A 19 5.13 9.39 13.48
C ASP A 19 6.19 10.50 13.35
N GLY A 20 5.94 11.52 12.54
CA GLY A 20 6.86 12.64 12.30
C GLY A 20 8.07 12.29 11.42
N THR A 21 8.13 11.12 10.80
CA THR A 21 9.30 10.68 10.02
C THR A 21 9.41 11.32 8.64
N GLY A 22 8.36 12.00 8.17
CA GLY A 22 8.35 12.62 6.84
C GLY A 22 7.02 13.22 6.45
N VAL A 23 6.87 13.45 5.14
CA VAL A 23 5.68 14.02 4.53
C VAL A 23 5.31 13.15 3.32
N HIS A 24 4.04 12.72 3.25
CA HIS A 24 3.48 12.14 2.04
C HIS A 24 3.08 13.27 1.09
N GLU A 25 3.72 13.33 -0.06
CA GLU A 25 3.52 14.39 -1.06
C GLU A 25 2.92 13.84 -2.35
N GLY A 26 2.16 14.68 -3.04
CA GLY A 26 1.59 14.33 -4.33
C GLY A 26 0.83 15.46 -5.00
N MET A 27 0.19 15.11 -6.10
CA MET A 27 -0.72 15.96 -6.85
C MET A 27 -2.07 15.29 -7.00
N LEU A 28 -3.15 16.05 -6.97
CA LEU A 28 -4.47 15.53 -7.31
C LEU A 28 -4.83 15.89 -8.75
N ILE A 29 -5.26 14.89 -9.49
CA ILE A 29 -5.67 15.01 -10.89
C ILE A 29 -7.20 14.96 -10.95
N GLU A 30 -7.81 16.08 -11.33
CA GLU A 30 -9.24 16.17 -11.53
C GLU A 30 -9.62 15.76 -12.95
N GLY A 31 -10.63 14.93 -13.06
CA GLY A 31 -11.20 14.51 -14.33
C GLY A 31 -12.72 14.43 -14.27
N PRO A 32 -13.40 14.15 -15.40
CA PRO A 32 -14.87 14.16 -15.48
C PRO A 32 -15.56 13.07 -14.64
N GLN A 33 -14.85 12.05 -14.20
CA GLN A 33 -15.38 10.96 -13.37
C GLN A 33 -15.01 11.12 -11.88
N GLY A 34 -14.12 12.06 -11.55
CA GLY A 34 -13.69 12.29 -10.18
C GLY A 34 -12.20 12.63 -10.09
N TRP A 35 -11.57 12.17 -9.04
CA TRP A 35 -10.21 12.53 -8.69
C TRP A 35 -9.27 11.32 -8.74
N GLY A 36 -8.01 11.56 -9.02
CA GLY A 36 -6.94 10.57 -8.86
C GLY A 36 -5.76 11.19 -8.13
N GLU A 37 -4.96 10.37 -7.48
CA GLU A 37 -3.76 10.80 -6.78
C GLU A 37 -2.50 10.38 -7.52
N PHE A 38 -1.66 11.36 -7.86
CA PHE A 38 -0.34 11.17 -8.43
C PHE A 38 0.71 11.43 -7.35
N SER A 39 1.16 10.37 -6.70
CA SER A 39 2.11 10.41 -5.59
C SER A 39 3.23 9.37 -5.74
N PRO A 40 3.97 9.37 -6.87
CA PRO A 40 5.07 8.44 -7.07
C PRO A 40 6.15 8.63 -6.00
N PRO A 41 6.78 7.52 -5.50
CA PRO A 41 7.77 7.61 -4.44
C PRO A 41 8.98 8.45 -4.86
N PRO A 42 9.65 9.13 -3.91
CA PRO A 42 10.89 9.82 -4.19
C PRO A 42 11.93 8.90 -4.84
N GLY A 43 12.59 9.36 -5.90
CA GLY A 43 13.68 8.63 -6.57
C GLY A 43 13.23 7.56 -7.56
N CYS A 44 11.94 7.32 -7.78
CA CYS A 44 11.51 6.48 -8.90
C CYS A 44 11.82 7.15 -10.25
N ASP A 45 12.07 6.34 -11.26
CA ASP A 45 12.33 6.82 -12.62
C ASP A 45 11.06 7.36 -13.32
N ASP A 46 11.23 7.97 -14.48
CA ASP A 46 10.13 8.57 -15.24
C ASP A 46 9.15 7.52 -15.76
N ALA A 47 9.62 6.31 -16.07
CA ALA A 47 8.76 5.21 -16.50
C ALA A 47 7.86 4.71 -15.37
N GLU A 48 8.37 4.65 -14.16
CA GLU A 48 7.56 4.34 -12.97
C GLU A 48 6.60 5.49 -12.67
N ALA A 49 7.07 6.75 -12.67
CA ALA A 49 6.21 7.92 -12.46
C ALA A 49 5.07 8.00 -13.51
N SER A 50 5.35 7.64 -14.77
CA SER A 50 4.34 7.55 -15.84
C SER A 50 3.24 6.52 -15.53
N ARG A 51 3.59 5.37 -14.92
CA ARG A 51 2.58 4.41 -14.48
C ARG A 51 1.69 4.98 -13.38
N TRP A 52 2.26 5.68 -12.42
CA TRP A 52 1.51 6.37 -11.37
C TRP A 52 0.56 7.43 -11.93
N LEU A 53 1.02 8.20 -12.92
CA LEU A 53 0.17 9.18 -13.61
C LEU A 53 -0.99 8.49 -14.34
N THR A 54 -0.71 7.39 -15.03
CA THR A 54 -1.75 6.59 -15.70
C THR A 54 -2.81 6.11 -14.69
N ALA A 55 -2.40 5.68 -13.50
CA ALA A 55 -3.31 5.25 -12.44
C ALA A 55 -4.19 6.42 -11.94
N ALA A 56 -3.60 7.59 -11.73
CA ALA A 56 -4.33 8.79 -11.32
C ALA A 56 -5.34 9.24 -12.38
N VAL A 57 -4.93 9.26 -13.65
CA VAL A 57 -5.79 9.60 -14.80
C VAL A 57 -6.93 8.59 -14.96
N GLU A 58 -6.68 7.29 -14.77
CA GLU A 58 -7.74 6.27 -14.83
C GLU A 58 -8.87 6.59 -13.83
N GLY A 59 -8.53 6.87 -12.57
CA GLY A 59 -9.50 7.21 -11.53
C GLY A 59 -10.33 8.44 -11.86
N GLY A 60 -9.69 9.47 -12.41
CA GLY A 60 -10.36 10.73 -12.77
C GLY A 60 -11.16 10.70 -14.07
N THR A 61 -10.89 9.77 -14.99
CA THR A 61 -11.48 9.83 -16.34
C THR A 61 -12.37 8.65 -16.73
N VAL A 62 -11.87 7.43 -16.54
CA VAL A 62 -12.56 6.20 -16.98
C VAL A 62 -13.33 5.56 -15.82
N GLY A 63 -12.93 5.88 -14.60
CA GLY A 63 -13.39 5.19 -13.41
C GLY A 63 -12.88 3.75 -13.35
N TRP A 64 -13.39 2.94 -12.45
CA TRP A 64 -12.93 1.58 -12.21
C TRP A 64 -13.93 0.53 -12.67
N PRO A 65 -13.50 -0.73 -12.84
CA PRO A 65 -14.42 -1.84 -13.11
C PRO A 65 -15.42 -2.04 -11.97
N ASP A 66 -16.58 -2.60 -12.29
CA ASP A 66 -17.58 -2.96 -11.29
C ASP A 66 -17.01 -3.93 -10.26
N PRO A 67 -17.20 -3.68 -8.96
CA PRO A 67 -16.66 -4.54 -7.93
C PRO A 67 -17.47 -5.85 -7.80
N ARG A 68 -16.78 -6.95 -7.56
CA ARG A 68 -17.38 -8.24 -7.22
C ARG A 68 -17.76 -8.33 -5.73
N ARG A 69 -17.24 -7.43 -4.90
CA ARG A 69 -17.51 -7.32 -3.46
C ARG A 69 -17.51 -5.87 -3.02
N GLY A 70 -18.42 -5.53 -2.12
CA GLY A 70 -18.59 -4.15 -1.65
C GLY A 70 -17.75 -3.78 -0.42
N ARG A 71 -17.12 -4.77 0.25
CA ARG A 71 -16.30 -4.56 1.45
C ARG A 71 -15.02 -5.40 1.35
N ILE A 72 -13.91 -4.81 1.75
CA ILE A 72 -12.59 -5.42 1.69
C ILE A 72 -12.09 -5.66 3.11
N PRO A 73 -11.71 -6.90 3.47
CA PRO A 73 -11.06 -7.17 4.74
C PRO A 73 -9.67 -6.55 4.76
N ILE A 74 -9.33 -5.89 5.88
CA ILE A 74 -8.09 -5.13 6.04
C ILE A 74 -7.19 -5.81 7.06
N ALA A 75 -5.90 -5.83 6.78
CA ALA A 75 -4.88 -6.13 7.76
C ALA A 75 -4.44 -4.84 8.44
N VAL A 76 -4.41 -4.83 9.79
CA VAL A 76 -3.83 -3.71 10.52
C VAL A 76 -2.32 -3.70 10.34
N THR A 77 -1.75 -2.54 10.05
CA THR A 77 -0.30 -2.36 9.93
C THR A 77 0.30 -2.09 11.32
N ILE A 78 1.24 -2.92 11.72
CA ILE A 78 1.99 -2.76 12.97
C ILE A 78 3.42 -2.35 12.61
N GLY A 79 3.77 -1.10 12.94
CA GLY A 79 5.11 -0.56 12.74
C GLY A 79 6.15 -1.18 13.69
N PRO A 80 7.41 -0.69 13.65
CA PRO A 80 8.48 -1.09 14.55
C PRO A 80 8.31 -0.44 15.94
N VAL A 81 7.22 -0.75 16.60
CA VAL A 81 6.83 -0.25 17.93
C VAL A 81 7.07 -1.31 19.00
N ASP A 82 7.04 -0.91 20.27
CA ASP A 82 7.12 -1.83 21.41
C ASP A 82 5.90 -2.78 21.48
N PRO A 83 6.02 -3.92 22.18
CA PRO A 83 4.95 -4.91 22.26
C PRO A 83 3.63 -4.40 22.87
N ALA A 84 3.67 -3.43 23.78
CA ALA A 84 2.46 -2.88 24.41
C ALA A 84 1.69 -2.00 23.42
N THR A 85 2.39 -1.15 22.68
CA THR A 85 1.83 -0.35 21.58
C THR A 85 1.26 -1.24 20.49
N ALA A 86 1.97 -2.32 20.12
CA ALA A 86 1.47 -3.29 19.14
C ALA A 86 0.15 -3.94 19.58
N ARG A 87 0.05 -4.38 20.85
CA ARG A 87 -1.20 -4.91 21.42
C ARG A 87 -2.36 -3.93 21.34
N HIS A 88 -2.11 -2.69 21.73
CA HIS A 88 -3.12 -1.64 21.71
C HIS A 88 -3.62 -1.39 20.29
N THR A 89 -2.70 -1.23 19.32
CA THR A 89 -3.04 -0.99 17.92
C THR A 89 -3.90 -2.10 17.32
N VAL A 90 -3.56 -3.36 17.61
CA VAL A 90 -4.36 -4.50 17.15
C VAL A 90 -5.75 -4.51 17.79
N ALA A 91 -5.84 -4.30 19.10
CA ALA A 91 -7.11 -4.32 19.85
C ALA A 91 -8.09 -3.25 19.33
N GLU A 92 -7.60 -2.04 19.06
CA GLU A 92 -8.42 -0.92 18.57
C GLU A 92 -8.81 -1.04 17.09
N SER A 93 -8.07 -1.84 16.31
CA SER A 93 -8.26 -1.89 14.85
C SER A 93 -9.53 -2.64 14.40
N GLY A 94 -10.06 -3.54 15.22
CA GLY A 94 -11.11 -4.48 14.82
C GLY A 94 -10.71 -5.46 13.70
N CYS A 95 -9.44 -5.46 13.29
CA CYS A 95 -8.93 -6.34 12.23
C CYS A 95 -8.65 -7.75 12.76
N ARG A 96 -8.82 -8.75 11.90
CA ARG A 96 -8.49 -10.16 12.19
C ARG A 96 -7.16 -10.60 11.60
N THR A 97 -6.50 -9.72 10.88
CA THR A 97 -5.18 -9.92 10.27
C THR A 97 -4.27 -8.76 10.64
N ALA A 98 -3.03 -9.05 11.01
CA ALA A 98 -1.99 -8.05 11.24
C ALA A 98 -0.83 -8.24 10.25
N ASP A 99 -0.34 -7.11 9.72
CA ASP A 99 0.88 -6.99 8.92
C ASP A 99 1.96 -6.35 9.80
N VAL A 100 2.90 -7.16 10.27
CA VAL A 100 3.89 -6.75 11.27
C VAL A 100 5.21 -6.41 10.60
N ALA A 101 5.67 -5.17 10.76
CA ALA A 101 6.97 -4.74 10.30
C ALA A 101 8.08 -5.42 11.11
N VAL A 102 9.06 -6.00 10.43
CA VAL A 102 10.22 -6.69 11.01
C VAL A 102 11.52 -6.23 10.32
N ALA A 103 12.66 -6.53 10.91
CA ALA A 103 13.98 -6.24 10.35
C ALA A 103 14.25 -4.74 10.09
N ARG A 104 13.71 -3.86 10.91
CA ARG A 104 13.88 -2.41 10.75
C ARG A 104 15.21 -1.89 11.25
N ALA A 105 15.89 -2.66 12.10
CA ALA A 105 17.23 -2.38 12.56
C ALA A 105 18.10 -3.66 12.56
N PRO A 106 19.40 -3.55 12.38
CA PRO A 106 20.31 -4.70 12.56
C PRO A 106 20.16 -5.29 13.97
N GLY A 107 20.01 -6.60 14.06
CA GLY A 107 19.90 -7.30 15.37
C GLY A 107 18.53 -7.24 16.03
N SER A 108 17.49 -6.68 15.40
CA SER A 108 16.15 -6.51 15.98
C SER A 108 15.32 -7.81 16.13
N LEU A 109 15.90 -8.99 15.83
CA LEU A 109 15.14 -10.24 15.79
C LEU A 109 14.41 -10.56 17.10
N THR A 110 15.03 -10.32 18.27
CA THR A 110 14.40 -10.56 19.56
C THR A 110 13.20 -9.62 19.78
N GLU A 111 13.39 -8.33 19.53
CA GLU A 111 12.35 -7.32 19.66
C GLU A 111 11.20 -7.58 18.66
N ASP A 112 11.54 -7.99 17.44
CA ASP A 112 10.57 -8.37 16.41
C ASP A 112 9.75 -9.60 16.86
N ALA A 113 10.38 -10.62 17.45
CA ALA A 113 9.71 -11.81 17.96
C ALA A 113 8.77 -11.46 19.13
N GLU A 114 9.20 -10.64 20.09
CA GLU A 114 8.38 -10.16 21.19
C GLU A 114 7.15 -9.37 20.69
N ARG A 115 7.34 -8.50 19.69
CA ARG A 115 6.25 -7.75 19.08
C ARG A 115 5.26 -8.67 18.37
N VAL A 116 5.75 -9.64 17.60
CA VAL A 116 4.92 -10.62 16.89
C VAL A 116 4.13 -11.49 17.86
N ALA A 117 4.76 -11.97 18.95
CA ALA A 117 4.08 -12.71 20.01
C ALA A 117 2.98 -11.87 20.68
N ALA A 118 3.26 -10.59 20.95
CA ALA A 118 2.28 -9.66 21.50
C ALA A 118 1.05 -9.46 20.58
N VAL A 119 1.26 -9.42 19.28
CA VAL A 119 0.19 -9.37 18.27
C VAL A 119 -0.62 -10.67 18.28
N ARG A 120 0.04 -11.83 18.37
CA ARG A 120 -0.61 -13.15 18.46
C ARG A 120 -1.52 -13.25 19.68
N ASP A 121 -1.06 -12.76 20.84
CA ASP A 121 -1.84 -12.78 22.08
C ASP A 121 -3.20 -12.08 21.93
N VAL A 122 -3.23 -10.95 21.23
CA VAL A 122 -4.48 -10.17 21.00
C VAL A 122 -5.36 -10.79 19.93
N LEU A 123 -4.78 -11.21 18.81
CA LEU A 123 -5.53 -11.80 17.69
C LEU A 123 -6.10 -13.18 18.04
N GLY A 124 -5.51 -13.86 19.03
CA GLY A 124 -5.88 -15.22 19.39
C GLY A 124 -5.49 -16.24 18.29
N PRO A 125 -5.83 -17.53 18.47
CA PRO A 125 -5.36 -18.62 17.60
C PRO A 125 -5.92 -18.58 16.17
N TYR A 126 -7.03 -17.91 15.95
CA TYR A 126 -7.68 -17.81 14.64
C TYR A 126 -7.33 -16.54 13.87
N GLY A 127 -6.65 -15.59 14.52
CA GLY A 127 -6.15 -14.40 13.84
C GLY A 127 -5.02 -14.73 12.86
N ARG A 128 -4.83 -13.90 11.88
CA ARG A 128 -3.79 -14.06 10.84
C ARG A 128 -2.68 -13.07 11.04
N ILE A 129 -1.45 -13.52 10.89
CA ILE A 129 -0.25 -12.67 10.97
C ILE A 129 0.53 -12.85 9.67
N ARG A 130 1.08 -11.78 9.16
CA ARG A 130 2.09 -11.76 8.12
C ARG A 130 3.21 -10.80 8.51
N LEU A 131 4.38 -11.01 7.94
CA LEU A 131 5.57 -10.24 8.27
C LEU A 131 5.98 -9.39 7.07
N SER A 132 6.39 -8.15 7.30
CA SER A 132 6.88 -7.23 6.27
C SER A 132 8.30 -6.79 6.58
N ALA A 133 9.29 -7.33 5.85
CA ALA A 133 10.69 -7.03 6.05
C ALA A 133 11.24 -5.92 5.14
N ASN A 134 10.50 -5.55 4.10
CA ASN A 134 10.81 -4.44 3.19
C ASN A 134 12.20 -4.51 2.54
N GLY A 135 12.64 -5.73 2.18
CA GLY A 135 13.93 -5.96 1.53
C GLY A 135 15.14 -5.77 2.45
N SER A 136 14.94 -5.93 3.76
CA SER A 136 16.01 -5.64 4.74
C SER A 136 16.97 -6.80 4.97
N TRP A 137 16.62 -8.03 4.59
CA TRP A 137 17.45 -9.20 4.81
C TRP A 137 18.22 -9.63 3.56
N GLY A 138 19.41 -10.19 3.78
CA GLY A 138 20.01 -11.14 2.85
C GLY A 138 19.40 -12.54 3.03
N VAL A 139 19.68 -13.45 2.10
CA VAL A 139 19.10 -14.81 2.09
C VAL A 139 19.35 -15.57 3.38
N GLU A 140 20.58 -15.54 3.90
CA GLU A 140 20.97 -16.25 5.12
C GLU A 140 20.30 -15.70 6.37
N ASP A 141 20.19 -14.37 6.47
CA ASP A 141 19.51 -13.71 7.60
C ASP A 141 18.04 -14.00 7.58
N ALA A 142 17.39 -13.92 6.41
CA ALA A 142 15.99 -14.26 6.23
C ALA A 142 15.72 -15.73 6.60
N ALA A 143 16.57 -16.67 6.13
CA ALA A 143 16.42 -18.09 6.43
C ALA A 143 16.54 -18.42 7.92
N ARG A 144 17.31 -17.61 8.68
CA ARG A 144 17.42 -17.73 10.15
C ARG A 144 16.26 -17.07 10.89
N ALA A 145 15.85 -15.88 10.45
CA ALA A 145 14.85 -15.07 11.15
C ALA A 145 13.41 -15.58 10.95
N ILE A 146 13.06 -16.00 9.74
CA ILE A 146 11.68 -16.40 9.40
C ILE A 146 11.15 -17.52 10.28
N PRO A 147 11.87 -18.64 10.54
CA PRO A 147 11.37 -19.69 11.42
C PRO A 147 11.12 -19.21 12.85
N VAL A 148 12.00 -18.38 13.41
CA VAL A 148 11.87 -17.82 14.76
C VAL A 148 10.61 -16.94 14.87
N LEU A 149 10.42 -16.07 13.90
CA LEU A 149 9.26 -15.17 13.86
C LEU A 149 7.96 -15.92 13.59
N ALA A 150 7.99 -16.96 12.74
CA ALA A 150 6.84 -17.79 12.46
C ALA A 150 6.42 -18.61 13.70
N GLU A 151 7.38 -19.07 14.50
CA GLU A 151 7.10 -19.74 15.79
C GLU A 151 6.47 -18.75 16.78
N ALA A 152 7.05 -17.57 16.97
CA ALA A 152 6.50 -16.51 17.83
C ALA A 152 5.09 -16.07 17.40
N ALA A 153 4.82 -16.09 16.10
CA ALA A 153 3.50 -15.82 15.53
C ALA A 153 2.49 -16.97 15.70
N GLY A 154 2.93 -18.19 16.07
CA GLY A 154 2.08 -19.38 15.96
C GLY A 154 1.63 -19.68 14.52
N GLY A 155 2.48 -19.38 13.55
CA GLY A 155 2.26 -19.46 12.12
C GLY A 155 1.97 -18.10 11.45
N VAL A 156 2.44 -17.94 10.21
CA VAL A 156 2.26 -16.74 9.39
C VAL A 156 1.66 -17.08 8.03
N GLU A 157 0.88 -16.16 7.46
CA GLU A 157 0.31 -16.34 6.12
C GLU A 157 1.40 -16.30 5.04
N PHE A 158 2.29 -15.34 5.14
CA PHE A 158 3.47 -15.15 4.27
C PHE A 158 4.44 -14.12 4.86
N VAL A 159 5.62 -14.05 4.28
CA VAL A 159 6.59 -12.96 4.52
C VAL A 159 6.65 -12.09 3.28
N ALA A 160 6.33 -10.80 3.45
CA ALA A 160 6.34 -9.81 2.38
C ALA A 160 7.73 -9.18 2.23
N ARG A 161 8.25 -9.21 1.01
CA ARG A 161 9.51 -8.56 0.62
C ARG A 161 10.66 -8.85 1.59
N PRO A 162 11.03 -10.13 1.82
CA PRO A 162 12.14 -10.45 2.73
C PRO A 162 13.48 -9.95 2.21
N CYS A 163 13.76 -10.12 0.91
CA CYS A 163 14.97 -9.70 0.22
C CYS A 163 14.67 -8.72 -0.91
N ARG A 164 15.70 -8.12 -1.50
CA ARG A 164 15.52 -7.09 -2.55
C ARG A 164 15.50 -7.65 -3.97
N GLY A 165 16.24 -8.70 -4.24
CA GLY A 165 16.46 -9.21 -5.58
C GLY A 165 15.64 -10.47 -5.89
N THR A 166 15.15 -10.62 -7.12
CA THR A 166 14.41 -11.82 -7.58
C THR A 166 15.22 -13.10 -7.37
N GLY A 167 16.54 -13.06 -7.61
CA GLY A 167 17.42 -14.20 -7.36
C GLY A 167 17.53 -14.58 -5.89
N GLU A 168 17.56 -13.61 -4.99
CA GLU A 168 17.58 -13.82 -3.54
C GLU A 168 16.25 -14.42 -3.07
N LEU A 169 15.12 -13.90 -3.57
CA LEU A 169 13.78 -14.43 -3.28
C LEU A 169 13.66 -15.89 -3.73
N ALA A 170 14.10 -16.21 -4.94
CA ALA A 170 14.10 -17.58 -5.47
C ALA A 170 15.02 -18.52 -4.67
N ALA A 171 16.14 -18.03 -4.16
CA ALA A 171 17.03 -18.79 -3.28
C ALA A 171 16.38 -19.03 -1.91
N LEU A 172 15.83 -17.99 -1.30
CA LEU A 172 15.17 -18.06 0.01
C LEU A 172 13.96 -19.00 -0.02
N ARG A 173 13.14 -18.95 -1.08
CA ARG A 173 11.97 -19.81 -1.26
C ARG A 173 12.28 -21.30 -1.17
N ARG A 174 13.49 -21.71 -1.50
CA ARG A 174 13.94 -23.12 -1.37
C ARG A 174 14.39 -23.49 0.05
N LEU A 175 14.62 -22.51 0.91
CA LEU A 175 15.16 -22.68 2.25
C LEU A 175 14.09 -22.59 3.35
N VAL A 176 12.95 -21.95 3.08
CA VAL A 176 11.90 -21.72 4.07
C VAL A 176 10.57 -22.35 3.61
N ALA A 177 9.78 -22.85 4.58
CA ALA A 177 8.46 -23.39 4.31
C ALA A 177 7.35 -22.33 4.29
N VAL A 178 7.64 -21.13 4.81
CA VAL A 178 6.68 -20.01 4.84
C VAL A 178 6.57 -19.41 3.44
N PRO A 179 5.35 -19.16 2.92
CA PRO A 179 5.18 -18.51 1.63
C PRO A 179 5.84 -17.13 1.57
N ILE A 180 6.39 -16.78 0.42
CA ILE A 180 7.03 -15.50 0.17
C ILE A 180 6.13 -14.66 -0.72
N ALA A 181 5.91 -13.40 -0.34
CA ALA A 181 5.17 -12.42 -1.12
C ALA A 181 6.08 -11.27 -1.58
N ASP A 182 5.94 -10.86 -2.84
CA ASP A 182 6.60 -9.66 -3.37
C ASP A 182 5.81 -9.04 -4.52
N ASP A 183 6.28 -7.92 -5.03
CA ASP A 183 5.66 -7.21 -6.13
C ASP A 183 5.60 -8.05 -7.42
N ALA A 184 4.71 -7.71 -8.31
CA ALA A 184 4.43 -8.46 -9.54
C ALA A 184 5.65 -8.65 -10.47
N SER A 185 6.68 -7.82 -10.35
CA SER A 185 7.94 -7.97 -11.07
C SER A 185 8.77 -9.19 -10.65
N SER A 186 8.51 -9.70 -9.44
CA SER A 186 9.22 -10.86 -8.86
C SER A 186 8.37 -12.14 -8.88
N ALA A 187 7.29 -12.19 -9.66
CA ALA A 187 6.28 -13.26 -9.61
C ALA A 187 6.84 -14.69 -9.81
N GLU A 188 7.90 -14.85 -10.57
CA GLU A 188 8.55 -16.15 -10.79
C GLU A 188 9.26 -16.69 -9.53
N ALA A 189 9.55 -15.83 -8.58
CA ALA A 189 10.33 -16.13 -7.38
C ALA A 189 9.50 -16.15 -6.09
N VAL A 190 8.16 -16.00 -6.18
CA VAL A 190 7.29 -15.87 -5.02
C VAL A 190 6.10 -16.82 -5.06
N ASP A 191 5.37 -16.91 -3.95
CA ASP A 191 4.16 -17.72 -3.81
C ASP A 191 2.90 -16.83 -3.82
N VAL A 192 3.05 -15.55 -3.48
CA VAL A 192 1.97 -14.56 -3.40
C VAL A 192 2.42 -13.28 -4.09
N VAL A 193 1.56 -12.69 -4.92
CA VAL A 193 1.86 -11.44 -5.62
C VAL A 193 1.22 -10.26 -4.89
N ILE A 194 2.03 -9.27 -4.55
CA ILE A 194 1.58 -7.98 -4.02
C ILE A 194 1.20 -7.07 -5.19
N LEU A 195 -0.06 -6.65 -5.24
CA LEU A 195 -0.57 -5.73 -6.24
C LEU A 195 -0.75 -4.33 -5.65
N ARG A 196 -0.33 -3.30 -6.38
CA ARG A 196 -0.55 -1.89 -6.07
C ARG A 196 -1.02 -1.14 -7.31
N SER A 197 -2.04 -0.30 -7.16
CA SER A 197 -2.63 0.43 -8.31
C SER A 197 -1.63 1.38 -8.97
N GLY A 198 -0.89 2.18 -8.20
CA GLY A 198 0.04 3.17 -8.69
C GLY A 198 1.16 2.59 -9.55
N PRO A 199 2.06 1.76 -9.00
CA PRO A 199 3.20 1.18 -9.73
C PRO A 199 2.81 0.35 -10.96
N GLN A 200 1.59 -0.22 -10.97
CA GLN A 200 1.11 -1.03 -12.09
C GLN A 200 0.35 -0.23 -13.15
N GLY A 201 0.16 1.07 -12.95
CA GLY A 201 -0.47 1.94 -13.93
C GLY A 201 -1.99 1.84 -13.98
N GLY A 202 -2.61 1.61 -12.81
CA GLY A 202 -4.05 1.64 -12.61
C GLY A 202 -4.68 0.27 -12.36
N VAL A 203 -5.95 0.30 -12.00
CA VAL A 203 -6.74 -0.87 -11.58
C VAL A 203 -6.85 -1.90 -12.71
N ARG A 204 -7.18 -1.47 -13.94
CA ARG A 204 -7.33 -2.38 -15.07
C ARG A 204 -6.03 -3.05 -15.47
N ARG A 205 -4.91 -2.34 -15.38
CA ARG A 205 -3.59 -2.94 -15.66
C ARG A 205 -3.22 -3.95 -14.58
N ALA A 206 -3.46 -3.62 -13.31
CA ALA A 206 -3.20 -4.53 -12.19
C ALA A 206 -4.05 -5.81 -12.28
N LEU A 207 -5.32 -5.72 -12.68
CA LEU A 207 -6.18 -6.89 -12.91
C LEU A 207 -5.64 -7.80 -14.03
N ARG A 208 -5.16 -7.22 -15.15
CA ARG A 208 -4.50 -8.01 -16.22
C ARG A 208 -3.21 -8.67 -15.76
N VAL A 209 -2.47 -8.03 -14.85
CA VAL A 209 -1.27 -8.65 -14.24
C VAL A 209 -1.69 -9.84 -13.39
N ALA A 210 -2.69 -9.70 -12.53
CA ALA A 210 -3.21 -10.80 -11.72
C ALA A 210 -3.67 -11.99 -12.56
N GLU A 211 -4.44 -11.72 -13.62
CA GLU A 211 -4.94 -12.75 -14.55
C GLU A 211 -3.81 -13.49 -15.25
N ARG A 212 -2.78 -12.76 -15.71
CA ARG A 212 -1.63 -13.35 -16.41
C ARG A 212 -0.77 -14.23 -15.51
N LEU A 213 -0.59 -13.83 -14.24
CA LEU A 213 0.32 -14.53 -13.33
C LEU A 213 -0.30 -15.78 -12.71
N ASP A 214 -1.63 -15.82 -12.59
CA ASP A 214 -2.40 -16.94 -12.00
C ASP A 214 -1.87 -17.39 -10.63
N LEU A 215 -1.42 -16.43 -9.82
CA LEU A 215 -0.96 -16.63 -8.46
C LEU A 215 -1.92 -15.98 -7.46
N PRO A 216 -1.97 -16.47 -6.21
CA PRO A 216 -2.67 -15.77 -5.14
C PRO A 216 -2.19 -14.34 -5.04
N CYS A 217 -3.12 -13.38 -4.98
CA CYS A 217 -2.80 -11.96 -4.91
C CYS A 217 -3.27 -11.34 -3.60
N VAL A 218 -2.52 -10.36 -3.12
CA VAL A 218 -2.89 -9.45 -2.05
C VAL A 218 -2.73 -8.01 -2.53
N VAL A 219 -3.70 -7.15 -2.22
CA VAL A 219 -3.59 -5.72 -2.56
C VAL A 219 -2.99 -4.94 -1.40
N ALA A 220 -2.04 -4.09 -1.72
CA ALA A 220 -1.38 -3.22 -0.76
C ALA A 220 -1.41 -1.75 -1.21
N SER A 221 -1.40 -0.85 -0.24
CA SER A 221 -1.18 0.58 -0.44
C SER A 221 0.31 0.89 -0.66
N SER A 222 0.57 2.05 -1.22
CA SER A 222 1.90 2.67 -1.27
C SER A 222 1.99 3.89 -0.33
N GLY A 223 0.99 4.06 0.56
CA GLY A 223 0.94 5.14 1.54
C GLY A 223 0.06 6.33 1.12
N GLU A 224 -0.81 6.14 0.14
CA GLU A 224 -1.68 7.17 -0.43
C GLU A 224 -2.68 7.73 0.59
N THR A 225 -3.21 8.95 0.32
CA THR A 225 -4.39 9.48 0.99
C THR A 225 -5.64 8.67 0.65
N SER A 226 -6.77 8.94 1.27
CA SER A 226 -8.04 8.26 0.92
C SER A 226 -8.42 8.40 -0.55
N ILE A 227 -7.92 9.41 -1.25
CA ILE A 227 -8.20 9.58 -2.69
C ILE A 227 -7.46 8.52 -3.49
N GLY A 228 -6.15 8.36 -3.28
CA GLY A 228 -5.37 7.34 -3.98
C GLY A 228 -5.68 5.92 -3.50
N LEU A 229 -5.91 5.74 -2.19
CA LEU A 229 -6.25 4.45 -1.59
C LEU A 229 -7.54 3.85 -2.18
N ALA A 230 -8.49 4.68 -2.62
CA ALA A 230 -9.71 4.23 -3.25
C ALA A 230 -9.45 3.37 -4.51
N ALA A 231 -8.38 3.62 -5.27
CA ALA A 231 -7.97 2.78 -6.41
C ALA A 231 -7.53 1.38 -5.95
N GLY A 232 -6.81 1.27 -4.84
CA GLY A 232 -6.46 -0.01 -4.22
C GLY A 232 -7.71 -0.80 -3.78
N LEU A 233 -8.69 -0.13 -3.20
CA LEU A 233 -9.97 -0.75 -2.83
C LEU A 233 -10.77 -1.20 -4.06
N ALA A 234 -10.80 -0.40 -5.12
CA ALA A 234 -11.43 -0.79 -6.38
C ALA A 234 -10.75 -2.02 -7.01
N LEU A 235 -9.42 -2.08 -6.98
CA LEU A 235 -8.65 -3.24 -7.41
C LEU A 235 -9.03 -4.49 -6.59
N ALA A 236 -9.00 -4.42 -5.26
CA ALA A 236 -9.37 -5.51 -4.38
C ALA A 236 -10.83 -5.93 -4.57
N GLY A 237 -11.72 -4.95 -4.81
CA GLY A 237 -13.13 -5.18 -5.10
C GLY A 237 -13.38 -5.96 -6.38
N ALA A 238 -12.59 -5.70 -7.42
CA ALA A 238 -12.76 -6.28 -8.76
C ALA A 238 -12.04 -7.63 -8.95
N LEU A 239 -11.03 -7.96 -8.13
CA LEU A 239 -10.31 -9.24 -8.22
C LEU A 239 -11.26 -10.44 -8.14
N PRO A 240 -11.10 -11.49 -8.98
CA PRO A 240 -11.92 -12.70 -8.92
C PRO A 240 -11.84 -13.40 -7.55
N ALA A 241 -10.64 -13.59 -7.03
CA ALA A 241 -10.36 -14.16 -5.73
C ALA A 241 -9.61 -13.16 -4.86
N LEU A 242 -9.92 -13.13 -3.57
CA LEU A 242 -9.24 -12.30 -2.57
C LEU A 242 -8.98 -13.16 -1.33
N PRO A 243 -7.96 -14.05 -1.36
CA PRO A 243 -7.70 -15.00 -0.29
C PRO A 243 -7.13 -14.34 0.97
N TYR A 244 -6.59 -13.14 0.86
CA TYR A 244 -5.91 -12.43 1.94
C TYR A 244 -6.60 -11.10 2.26
N ALA A 245 -6.58 -10.70 3.53
CA ALA A 245 -6.91 -9.34 3.93
C ALA A 245 -5.91 -8.35 3.29
N CYS A 246 -6.38 -7.19 2.82
CA CYS A 246 -5.56 -6.23 2.09
C CYS A 246 -4.77 -5.30 3.03
N ALA A 247 -3.55 -4.90 2.63
CA ALA A 247 -2.75 -3.91 3.34
C ALA A 247 -3.15 -2.49 2.89
N LEU A 248 -4.41 -2.12 3.14
CA LEU A 248 -5.01 -0.85 2.72
C LEU A 248 -5.46 0.02 3.92
N GLY A 249 -5.04 -0.31 5.14
CA GLY A 249 -5.32 0.47 6.35
C GLY A 249 -4.30 1.58 6.63
N THR A 250 -3.67 2.14 5.61
CA THR A 250 -2.49 3.01 5.73
C THR A 250 -2.81 4.48 5.95
N VAL A 251 -4.06 4.94 5.82
CA VAL A 251 -4.45 6.33 6.11
C VAL A 251 -4.15 6.71 7.57
N SER A 252 -4.20 5.76 8.48
CA SER A 252 -3.83 5.98 9.90
C SER A 252 -2.34 6.29 10.11
N LEU A 253 -1.48 6.07 9.12
CA LEU A 253 -0.08 6.43 9.16
C LEU A 253 0.16 7.91 8.80
N LEU A 254 -0.86 8.60 8.32
CA LEU A 254 -0.84 10.02 7.99
C LEU A 254 -1.41 10.85 9.16
N ALA A 255 -0.83 12.01 9.43
CA ALA A 255 -1.33 12.95 10.44
C ALA A 255 -2.60 13.70 10.00
N GLY A 256 -3.15 13.38 8.84
CA GLY A 256 -4.36 13.95 8.27
C GLY A 256 -4.73 13.29 6.95
N ASP A 257 -5.77 13.80 6.32
CA ASP A 257 -6.26 13.32 5.02
C ASP A 257 -6.73 14.51 4.18
N LEU A 258 -6.99 14.27 2.89
CA LEU A 258 -7.48 15.29 1.97
C LEU A 258 -9.02 15.29 1.84
N VAL A 259 -9.69 14.31 2.41
CA VAL A 259 -11.16 14.19 2.44
C VAL A 259 -11.70 14.47 3.84
N SER A 260 -12.97 14.82 3.95
CA SER A 260 -13.61 15.03 5.26
C SER A 260 -13.58 13.75 6.10
N THR A 261 -13.59 13.88 7.42
CA THR A 261 -13.51 12.76 8.37
C THR A 261 -14.53 11.64 8.08
N GLY A 262 -15.75 11.99 7.70
CA GLY A 262 -16.79 11.00 7.37
C GLY A 262 -16.56 10.28 6.03
N ARG A 263 -15.57 10.70 5.25
CA ARG A 263 -15.18 10.11 3.96
C ARG A 263 -13.77 9.49 3.99
N SER A 264 -13.03 9.71 5.06
CA SER A 264 -11.70 9.15 5.25
C SER A 264 -11.77 7.62 5.41
N LEU A 265 -10.87 6.93 4.75
CA LEU A 265 -10.87 5.47 4.63
C LEU A 265 -10.16 4.81 5.82
N HIS A 266 -10.71 5.00 7.00
CA HIS A 266 -10.32 4.24 8.19
C HIS A 266 -11.15 2.95 8.28
N PRO A 267 -10.53 1.79 8.56
CA PRO A 267 -11.26 0.54 8.70
C PRO A 267 -12.32 0.59 9.81
N VAL A 268 -13.50 0.06 9.51
CA VAL A 268 -14.58 -0.14 10.48
C VAL A 268 -14.82 -1.65 10.59
N ASP A 269 -14.72 -2.20 11.80
CA ASP A 269 -14.79 -3.65 12.04
C ASP A 269 -13.84 -4.44 11.12
N GLY A 270 -12.63 -3.95 10.92
CA GLY A 270 -11.61 -4.57 10.09
C GLY A 270 -11.89 -4.56 8.59
N HIS A 271 -12.79 -3.70 8.10
CA HIS A 271 -13.15 -3.61 6.68
C HIS A 271 -13.19 -2.18 6.17
N LEU A 272 -12.94 -2.03 4.86
CA LEU A 272 -13.16 -0.79 4.12
C LEU A 272 -14.21 -1.00 3.02
N PRO A 273 -15.05 0.01 2.75
CA PRO A 273 -16.02 -0.05 1.65
C PRO A 273 -15.33 0.14 0.29
N VAL A 274 -15.86 -0.48 -0.75
CA VAL A 274 -15.48 -0.19 -2.14
C VAL A 274 -16.44 0.88 -2.67
N ALA A 275 -15.89 2.05 -2.97
CA ALA A 275 -16.66 3.12 -3.61
C ALA A 275 -16.44 3.08 -5.14
N PRO A 276 -17.45 3.45 -5.95
CA PRO A 276 -17.33 3.48 -7.41
C PRO A 276 -16.33 4.55 -7.90
N THR A 277 -16.16 5.62 -7.12
CA THR A 277 -15.23 6.73 -7.37
C THR A 277 -14.64 7.20 -6.05
N PRO A 278 -13.44 7.80 -6.05
CA PRO A 278 -12.87 8.40 -4.84
C PRO A 278 -13.72 9.59 -4.37
N ALA A 279 -13.68 9.86 -3.09
CA ALA A 279 -14.28 11.08 -2.54
C ALA A 279 -13.55 12.31 -3.09
N ALA A 280 -14.29 13.39 -3.37
CA ALA A 280 -13.69 14.67 -3.71
C ALA A 280 -12.90 15.24 -2.52
N PRO A 281 -11.76 15.90 -2.77
CA PRO A 281 -11.00 16.55 -1.70
C PRO A 281 -11.81 17.67 -1.05
N ALA A 282 -11.65 17.83 0.25
CA ALA A 282 -12.23 18.96 1.00
C ALA A 282 -11.38 20.21 0.79
N ALA A 283 -11.99 21.29 0.33
CA ALA A 283 -11.27 22.54 -0.01
C ALA A 283 -10.44 23.11 1.16
N GLU A 284 -10.91 22.96 2.38
CA GLU A 284 -10.21 23.41 3.59
C GLU A 284 -8.95 22.57 3.87
N LEU A 285 -9.04 21.25 3.64
CA LEU A 285 -7.91 20.33 3.82
C LEU A 285 -6.88 20.50 2.71
N LEU A 286 -7.32 20.70 1.47
CA LEU A 286 -6.41 21.08 0.39
C LEU A 286 -5.63 22.36 0.71
N ARG A 287 -6.29 23.39 1.25
CA ARG A 287 -5.58 24.62 1.67
C ARG A 287 -4.62 24.36 2.82
N ARG A 288 -5.03 23.54 3.79
CA ARG A 288 -4.21 23.22 4.97
C ARG A 288 -2.93 22.48 4.59
N PHE A 289 -3.01 21.54 3.66
CA PHE A 289 -1.90 20.69 3.24
C PHE A 289 -1.29 21.11 1.92
N ALA A 290 -1.63 22.29 1.38
CA ALA A 290 -1.07 22.78 0.13
C ALA A 290 0.44 23.03 0.25
N ILE A 291 1.21 22.53 -0.72
CA ILE A 291 2.59 22.91 -0.92
C ILE A 291 2.58 24.21 -1.75
N THR A 292 3.09 25.31 -1.17
CA THR A 292 3.10 26.65 -1.78
C THR A 292 4.50 27.20 -2.04
N ASP A 293 5.54 26.54 -1.56
CA ASP A 293 6.92 26.92 -1.86
C ASP A 293 7.20 26.76 -3.36
N ALA A 294 7.69 27.83 -4.01
CA ALA A 294 7.80 27.93 -5.45
C ALA A 294 8.76 26.88 -6.05
N GLU A 295 9.88 26.60 -5.40
CA GLU A 295 10.86 25.62 -5.87
C GLU A 295 10.27 24.21 -5.76
N HIS A 296 9.58 23.93 -4.68
CA HIS A 296 8.91 22.66 -4.43
C HIS A 296 7.78 22.42 -5.44
N VAL A 297 6.96 23.44 -5.69
CA VAL A 297 5.91 23.40 -6.73
C VAL A 297 6.50 23.12 -8.10
N GLU A 298 7.57 23.81 -8.49
CA GLU A 298 8.20 23.59 -9.82
C GLU A 298 8.84 22.19 -9.91
N ARG A 299 9.35 21.64 -8.84
CA ARG A 299 9.83 20.25 -8.80
C ARG A 299 8.71 19.25 -9.14
N TRP A 300 7.52 19.40 -8.52
CA TRP A 300 6.36 18.54 -8.80
C TRP A 300 5.80 18.75 -10.21
N ARG A 301 5.74 20.01 -10.70
CA ARG A 301 5.33 20.31 -12.09
C ARG A 301 6.26 19.67 -13.10
N ARG A 302 7.56 19.75 -12.88
CA ARG A 302 8.57 19.10 -13.72
C ARG A 302 8.41 17.59 -13.73
N ARG A 303 8.24 16.97 -12.57
CA ARG A 303 8.01 15.52 -12.44
C ARG A 303 6.75 15.07 -13.18
N LEU A 304 5.68 15.84 -13.11
CA LEU A 304 4.45 15.56 -13.85
C LEU A 304 4.68 15.64 -15.37
N ARG A 305 5.40 16.66 -15.84
CA ARG A 305 5.75 16.79 -17.29
C ARG A 305 6.58 15.59 -17.76
N SER A 306 7.66 15.23 -17.07
CA SER A 306 8.47 14.04 -17.41
C SER A 306 7.64 12.76 -17.45
N ALA A 307 6.74 12.56 -16.49
CA ALA A 307 5.86 11.39 -16.46
C ALA A 307 4.88 11.34 -17.65
N ARG A 308 4.39 12.50 -18.11
CA ARG A 308 3.54 12.62 -19.32
C ARG A 308 4.28 12.31 -20.59
N ASP A 309 5.48 12.91 -20.75
CA ASP A 309 6.30 12.73 -21.96
C ASP A 309 6.76 11.27 -22.14
N THR A 310 6.83 10.51 -21.04
CA THR A 310 7.16 9.08 -21.08
C THR A 310 5.94 8.20 -21.35
N SER A 311 4.71 8.73 -21.24
CA SER A 311 3.45 7.99 -21.47
C SER A 311 3.06 7.88 -22.95
N ASP A 312 3.59 8.75 -23.79
CA ASP A 312 3.39 8.82 -25.24
C ASP A 312 4.38 7.90 -25.98
#